data_d4967f0d409e984a3bf224a32d034598
#
_entry.id   d4967f0d409e984a3bf224a32d034598
#
_cell.length_a   1.000
_cell.length_b   1.000
_cell.length_c   1.000
_cell.angle_alpha   90.00
_cell.angle_beta   90.00
_cell.angle_gamma   90.00
#
_symmetry.space_group_name_H-M   'P 1'
#
loop_
_entity.id
_entity.type
_entity.pdbx_description
1 polymer ?
#
loop_
_entity_poly.entity_id
_entity_poly.type
_entity_poly.pdbx_seq_one_letter_code
_entity_poly.pdbx_strand_id
1 'polypeptide(L)'
;MKVMVVDDSNTIRKTVETILNKNGCEVITAVDGYDALSKIADSKPDLIFIDIMMPRLDGYQTCALVKNNPEFSGTPVVMLSSKDGLFDKAKGRIVGSDQYLTKPFSKDELLEVFEQYRA
;
A
#
# COMPACT_ATOMS: atom_id res chain seq x y z
N MET A 1 0.88 -4.59 14.83
CA MET A 1 0.21 -4.28 13.57
C MET A 1 1.04 -4.79 12.41
N LYS A 2 0.41 -5.48 11.48
CA LYS A 2 1.06 -5.97 10.25
C LYS A 2 0.79 -5.03 9.11
N VAL A 3 1.84 -4.58 8.43
CA VAL A 3 1.72 -3.67 7.30
C VAL A 3 2.38 -4.30 6.09
N MET A 4 1.67 -4.35 4.97
CA MET A 4 2.23 -4.83 3.71
C MET A 4 2.65 -3.62 2.87
N VAL A 5 3.83 -3.70 2.26
CA VAL A 5 4.34 -2.67 1.35
C VAL A 5 4.60 -3.31 0.00
N VAL A 6 3.88 -2.82 -1.01
CA VAL A 6 3.97 -3.34 -2.38
C VAL A 6 4.55 -2.27 -3.29
N ASP A 7 5.77 -2.47 -3.73
CA ASP A 7 6.47 -1.52 -4.61
C ASP A 7 7.57 -2.27 -5.35
N ASP A 8 7.75 -2.01 -6.63
CA ASP A 8 8.80 -2.64 -7.43
C ASP A 8 10.18 -2.01 -7.18
N SER A 9 10.24 -0.88 -6.49
CA SER A 9 11.50 -0.23 -6.09
C SER A 9 12.03 -0.82 -4.79
N ASN A 10 13.24 -1.41 -4.85
CA ASN A 10 13.92 -1.91 -3.65
C ASN A 10 14.14 -0.81 -2.62
N THR A 11 14.50 0.40 -3.10
CA THR A 11 14.77 1.54 -2.24
C THR A 11 13.53 1.95 -1.45
N ILE A 12 12.38 2.07 -2.12
CA ILE A 12 11.13 2.46 -1.47
C ILE A 12 10.70 1.39 -0.47
N ARG A 13 10.71 0.11 -0.86
CA ARG A 13 10.34 -0.97 0.06
C ARG A 13 11.19 -0.96 1.32
N LYS A 14 12.50 -0.84 1.16
CA LYS A 14 13.43 -0.85 2.29
C LYS A 14 13.26 0.37 3.18
N THR A 15 13.06 1.53 2.59
CA THR A 15 12.84 2.77 3.34
C THR A 15 11.58 2.68 4.20
N VAL A 16 10.46 2.27 3.60
CA VAL A 16 9.19 2.14 4.31
C VAL A 16 9.28 1.05 5.38
N GLU A 17 9.87 -0.09 5.05
CA GLU A 17 10.08 -1.18 5.99
C GLU A 17 10.87 -0.73 7.22
N THR A 18 11.98 -0.01 7.01
CA THR A 18 12.82 0.48 8.09
C THR A 18 12.05 1.43 9.00
N ILE A 19 11.32 2.38 8.43
CA ILE A 19 10.55 3.36 9.21
C ILE A 19 9.46 2.67 10.03
N LEU A 20 8.70 1.78 9.41
CA LEU A 20 7.58 1.12 10.08
C LEU A 20 8.04 0.10 11.12
N ASN A 21 9.14 -0.62 10.87
CA ASN A 21 9.72 -1.51 11.87
C ASN A 21 10.13 -0.76 13.14
N LYS A 22 10.69 0.44 12.99
CA LYS A 22 11.03 1.27 14.13
C LYS A 22 9.83 1.77 14.92
N ASN A 23 8.67 1.72 14.31
CA ASN A 23 7.40 2.10 14.93
C ASN A 23 6.58 0.90 15.41
N GLY A 24 7.22 -0.24 15.55
CA GLY A 24 6.61 -1.43 16.14
C GLY A 24 5.79 -2.30 15.19
N CYS A 25 5.90 -2.08 13.88
CA CYS A 25 5.15 -2.86 12.90
C CYS A 25 5.93 -4.10 12.46
N GLU A 26 5.20 -5.17 12.19
CA GLU A 26 5.69 -6.28 11.39
C GLU A 26 5.42 -5.92 9.94
N VAL A 27 6.46 -5.85 9.10
CA VAL A 27 6.33 -5.43 7.71
C VAL A 27 6.50 -6.61 6.78
N ILE A 28 5.52 -6.80 5.89
CA ILE A 28 5.56 -7.79 4.82
C ILE A 28 5.80 -7.02 3.52
N THR A 29 6.83 -7.37 2.76
CA THR A 29 7.13 -6.70 1.49
C THR A 29 6.73 -7.56 0.31
N ALA A 30 6.27 -6.91 -0.77
CA ALA A 30 5.96 -7.56 -2.03
C ALA A 30 6.52 -6.72 -3.18
N VAL A 31 7.00 -7.38 -4.21
CA VAL A 31 7.70 -6.72 -5.33
C VAL A 31 6.76 -6.28 -6.44
N ASP A 32 5.56 -6.84 -6.51
CA ASP A 32 4.54 -6.50 -7.50
C ASP A 32 3.16 -6.95 -7.01
N GLY A 33 2.13 -6.71 -7.83
CA GLY A 33 0.76 -7.05 -7.47
C GLY A 33 0.52 -8.55 -7.31
N TYR A 34 1.15 -9.37 -8.13
CA TYR A 34 1.01 -10.83 -8.02
C TYR A 34 1.63 -11.36 -6.74
N ASP A 35 2.82 -10.86 -6.40
CA ASP A 35 3.49 -11.22 -5.16
C ASP A 35 2.65 -10.81 -3.94
N ALA A 36 2.05 -9.62 -4.00
CA ALA A 36 1.16 -9.13 -2.95
C ALA A 36 -0.04 -10.06 -2.77
N LEU A 37 -0.71 -10.43 -3.86
CA LEU A 37 -1.89 -11.30 -3.80
C LEU A 37 -1.54 -12.69 -3.27
N SER A 38 -0.34 -13.20 -3.59
CA SER A 38 0.09 -14.50 -3.08
C SER A 38 0.37 -14.49 -1.58
N LYS A 39 0.80 -13.34 -1.04
CA LYS A 39 1.17 -13.20 0.37
C LYS A 39 0.02 -12.76 1.27
N ILE A 40 -0.98 -12.09 0.72
CA ILE A 40 -2.03 -11.46 1.52
C ILE A 40 -2.86 -12.48 2.31
N ALA A 41 -3.15 -13.62 1.72
CA ALA A 41 -3.97 -14.65 2.35
C ALA A 41 -3.31 -15.22 3.61
N ASP A 42 -1.99 -15.40 3.56
CA ASP A 42 -1.24 -15.97 4.67
C ASP A 42 -0.89 -14.92 5.73
N SER A 43 -0.51 -13.72 5.29
CA SER A 43 -0.04 -12.68 6.19
C SER A 43 -1.16 -11.89 6.86
N LYS A 44 -2.30 -11.74 6.19
CA LYS A 44 -3.47 -10.98 6.69
C LYS A 44 -3.07 -9.61 7.23
N PRO A 45 -2.54 -8.72 6.38
CA PRO A 45 -2.09 -7.41 6.84
C PRO A 45 -3.24 -6.54 7.33
N ASP A 46 -2.94 -5.64 8.26
CA ASP A 46 -3.89 -4.67 8.79
C ASP A 46 -3.94 -3.39 7.97
N LEU A 47 -2.92 -3.16 7.15
CA LEU A 47 -2.78 -1.97 6.31
C LEU A 47 -1.89 -2.32 5.13
N ILE A 48 -2.24 -1.82 3.94
CA ILE A 48 -1.47 -2.08 2.72
C ILE A 48 -1.09 -0.76 2.05
N PHE A 49 0.20 -0.57 1.79
CA PHE A 49 0.71 0.49 0.92
C PHE A 49 1.01 -0.12 -0.43
N ILE A 50 0.45 0.42 -1.51
CA ILE A 50 0.61 -0.12 -2.86
C ILE A 50 1.07 0.98 -3.82
N ASP A 51 2.21 0.76 -4.49
CA ASP A 51 2.65 1.60 -5.59
C ASP A 51 1.69 1.46 -6.79
N ILE A 52 1.33 2.58 -7.39
CA ILE A 52 0.43 2.59 -8.55
C ILE A 52 1.16 2.05 -9.79
N MET A 53 2.39 2.48 -10.01
CA MET A 53 3.14 2.18 -11.24
C MET A 53 3.98 0.92 -11.08
N MET A 54 3.39 -0.22 -11.40
CA MET A 54 4.08 -1.51 -11.38
C MET A 54 3.84 -2.25 -12.69
N PRO A 55 4.82 -3.08 -13.14
CA PRO A 55 4.62 -3.83 -14.38
C PRO A 55 3.57 -4.95 -14.20
N ARG A 56 2.92 -5.32 -15.28
CA ARG A 56 1.94 -6.40 -15.41
C ARG A 56 0.65 -6.13 -14.65
N LEU A 57 0.66 -6.14 -13.33
CA LEU A 57 -0.50 -5.85 -12.50
C LEU A 57 -0.21 -4.58 -11.71
N ASP A 58 -0.82 -3.46 -12.08
CA ASP A 58 -0.57 -2.18 -11.44
C ASP A 58 -1.27 -2.06 -10.08
N GLY A 59 -1.03 -0.95 -9.40
CA GLY A 59 -1.60 -0.73 -8.07
C GLY A 59 -3.12 -0.62 -8.07
N TYR A 60 -3.71 -0.04 -9.09
CA TYR A 60 -5.16 0.06 -9.21
C TYR A 60 -5.79 -1.33 -9.35
N GLN A 61 -5.24 -2.16 -10.23
CA GLN A 61 -5.71 -3.52 -10.44
C GLN A 61 -5.56 -4.36 -9.18
N THR A 62 -4.42 -4.25 -8.51
CA THR A 62 -4.16 -4.97 -7.27
C THR A 62 -5.14 -4.56 -6.18
N CYS A 63 -5.36 -3.25 -6.01
CA CYS A 63 -6.31 -2.73 -5.03
C CYS A 63 -7.73 -3.23 -5.30
N ALA A 64 -8.16 -3.20 -6.56
CA ALA A 64 -9.49 -3.67 -6.93
C ALA A 64 -9.67 -5.16 -6.57
N LEU A 65 -8.66 -5.98 -6.82
CA LEU A 65 -8.72 -7.40 -6.49
C LEU A 65 -8.78 -7.64 -4.98
N VAL A 66 -8.03 -6.87 -4.21
CA VAL A 66 -8.07 -6.93 -2.73
C VAL A 66 -9.46 -6.53 -2.23
N LYS A 67 -9.98 -5.41 -2.70
CA LYS A 67 -11.26 -4.88 -2.23
C LYS A 67 -12.46 -5.71 -2.67
N ASN A 68 -12.34 -6.44 -3.76
CA ASN A 68 -13.39 -7.35 -4.24
C ASN A 68 -13.41 -8.69 -3.50
N ASN A 69 -12.38 -9.00 -2.73
CA ASN A 69 -12.35 -10.21 -1.92
C ASN A 69 -13.02 -9.92 -0.57
N PRO A 70 -14.11 -10.61 -0.21
CA PRO A 70 -14.83 -10.35 1.04
C PRO A 70 -13.95 -10.46 2.28
N GLU A 71 -12.94 -11.32 2.26
CA GLU A 71 -12.01 -11.49 3.39
C GLU A 71 -11.14 -10.26 3.62
N PHE A 72 -10.80 -9.53 2.54
CA PHE A 72 -9.88 -8.40 2.60
C PHE A 72 -10.51 -7.05 2.26
N SER A 73 -11.81 -7.01 1.98
CA SER A 73 -12.48 -5.77 1.56
C SER A 73 -12.41 -4.67 2.63
N GLY A 74 -12.28 -5.04 3.89
CA GLY A 74 -12.15 -4.10 5.00
C GLY A 74 -10.72 -3.64 5.29
N THR A 75 -9.72 -4.23 4.62
CA THR A 75 -8.33 -3.86 4.85
C THR A 75 -8.03 -2.51 4.21
N PRO A 76 -7.56 -1.50 4.96
CA PRO A 76 -7.23 -0.21 4.39
C PRO A 76 -6.09 -0.31 3.36
N VAL A 77 -6.24 0.40 2.25
CA VAL A 77 -5.25 0.46 1.17
C VAL A 77 -4.86 1.91 0.93
N VAL A 78 -3.57 2.20 1.03
CA VAL A 78 -2.98 3.51 0.74
C VAL A 78 -2.20 3.40 -0.57
N MET A 79 -2.58 4.21 -1.56
CA MET A 79 -1.91 4.23 -2.86
C MET A 79 -0.68 5.13 -2.80
N LEU A 80 0.45 4.63 -3.28
CA LEU A 80 1.69 5.41 -3.41
C LEU A 80 1.82 5.85 -4.87
N SER A 81 1.86 7.15 -5.12
CA SER A 81 1.91 7.67 -6.48
C SER A 81 2.97 8.75 -6.63
N SER A 82 3.60 8.79 -7.80
CA SER A 82 4.50 9.88 -8.18
C SER A 82 3.75 11.06 -8.77
N LYS A 83 2.43 10.94 -8.93
CA LYS A 83 1.59 11.98 -9.53
C LYS A 83 0.54 12.44 -8.54
N ASP A 84 0.49 13.75 -8.31
CA ASP A 84 -0.51 14.36 -7.45
C ASP A 84 -1.62 14.97 -8.31
N GLY A 85 -2.24 14.16 -9.15
CA GLY A 85 -3.29 14.58 -10.05
C GLY A 85 -4.68 14.21 -9.56
N LEU A 86 -5.68 15.05 -9.88
CA LEU A 86 -7.07 14.77 -9.56
C LEU A 86 -7.55 13.47 -10.20
N PHE A 87 -7.07 13.18 -11.41
CA PHE A 87 -7.43 11.97 -12.14
C PHE A 87 -6.95 10.71 -11.40
N ASP A 88 -5.72 10.72 -10.90
CA ASP A 88 -5.17 9.58 -10.16
C ASP A 88 -5.93 9.35 -8.86
N LYS A 89 -6.29 10.40 -8.15
CA LYS A 89 -7.10 10.31 -6.93
C LYS A 89 -8.48 9.75 -7.21
N ALA A 90 -9.13 10.23 -8.26
CA ALA A 90 -10.45 9.74 -8.66
C ALA A 90 -10.40 8.25 -9.02
N LYS A 91 -9.39 7.83 -9.78
CA LYS A 91 -9.20 6.42 -10.15
C LYS A 91 -8.95 5.54 -8.93
N GLY A 92 -8.18 6.04 -7.96
CA GLY A 92 -7.97 5.33 -6.70
C GLY A 92 -9.27 5.10 -5.95
N ARG A 93 -10.14 6.10 -5.87
CA ARG A 93 -11.45 5.98 -5.23
C ARG A 93 -12.34 4.94 -5.91
N ILE A 94 -12.32 4.90 -7.25
CA ILE A 94 -13.12 3.94 -8.02
C ILE A 94 -12.75 2.49 -7.67
N VAL A 95 -11.46 2.21 -7.47
CA VAL A 95 -10.99 0.87 -7.10
C VAL A 95 -11.06 0.60 -5.60
N GLY A 96 -11.51 1.57 -4.80
CA GLY A 96 -11.76 1.40 -3.38
C GLY A 96 -10.59 1.71 -2.46
N SER A 97 -9.56 2.42 -2.94
CA SER A 97 -8.46 2.82 -2.05
C SER A 97 -8.96 3.80 -0.98
N ASP A 98 -8.37 3.70 0.21
CA ASP A 98 -8.78 4.51 1.36
C ASP A 98 -8.02 5.82 1.45
N GLN A 99 -6.81 5.87 0.94
CA GLN A 99 -5.92 7.00 1.07
C GLN A 99 -4.91 7.04 -0.06
N TYR A 100 -4.25 8.18 -0.21
CA TYR A 100 -3.32 8.47 -1.28
C TYR A 100 -2.10 9.19 -0.70
N LEU A 101 -0.90 8.74 -1.03
CA LEU A 101 0.34 9.37 -0.59
C LEU A 101 1.24 9.60 -1.79
N THR A 102 1.62 10.86 -2.03
CA THR A 102 2.40 11.26 -3.19
C THR A 102 3.89 11.06 -2.96
N LYS A 103 4.58 10.47 -3.92
CA LYS A 103 6.04 10.35 -3.91
C LYS A 103 6.67 11.61 -4.54
N PRO A 104 7.82 12.06 -4.05
CA PRO A 104 8.50 11.58 -2.86
C PRO A 104 7.78 12.03 -1.59
N PHE A 105 7.73 11.17 -0.60
CA PHE A 105 7.16 11.50 0.71
C PHE A 105 8.25 11.48 1.77
N SER A 106 8.10 12.33 2.78
CA SER A 106 8.99 12.35 3.92
C SER A 106 8.62 11.25 4.91
N LYS A 107 9.52 10.97 5.84
CA LYS A 107 9.24 10.08 6.95
C LYS A 107 8.01 10.55 7.73
N ASP A 108 7.90 11.85 7.99
CA ASP A 108 6.79 12.42 8.74
C ASP A 108 5.46 12.27 7.99
N GLU A 109 5.45 12.47 6.67
CA GLU A 109 4.26 12.28 5.86
C GLU A 109 3.80 10.83 5.87
N LEU A 110 4.74 9.87 5.76
CA LEU A 110 4.43 8.45 5.84
C LEU A 110 3.82 8.10 7.20
N LEU A 111 4.44 8.56 8.29
CA LEU A 111 3.98 8.28 9.65
C LEU A 111 2.62 8.94 9.94
N GLU A 112 2.38 10.12 9.40
CA GLU A 112 1.08 10.80 9.56
C GLU A 112 -0.05 9.94 8.96
N VAL A 113 0.16 9.40 7.77
CA VAL A 113 -0.81 8.50 7.13
C VAL A 113 -0.95 7.21 7.93
N PHE A 114 0.17 6.61 8.31
CA PHE A 114 0.19 5.37 9.09
C PHE A 114 -0.58 5.49 10.40
N GLU A 115 -0.40 6.60 11.13
CA GLU A 115 -1.05 6.80 12.43
C GLU A 115 -2.58 6.86 12.31
N GLN A 116 -3.14 7.23 11.15
CA GLN A 116 -4.58 7.23 10.94
C GLN A 116 -5.18 5.83 10.98
N TYR A 117 -4.40 4.81 10.72
CA TYR A 117 -4.85 3.42 10.66
C TYR A 117 -4.32 2.57 11.81
N ARG A 118 -3.51 3.15 12.66
CA ARG A 118 -2.98 2.44 13.82
C ARG A 118 -4.10 2.22 14.84
N ALA A 119 -4.27 0.95 15.23
CA ALA A 119 -5.28 0.57 16.20
C ALA A 119 -4.87 0.96 17.62
#